data_cfbe8a8487b95673c54a174c6b79bda6
#
_entry.id   cfbe8a8487b95673c54a174c6b79bda6
#
_cell.length_a   1.000
_cell.length_b   1.000
_cell.length_c   1.000
_cell.angle_alpha   90.00
_cell.angle_beta   90.00
_cell.angle_gamma   90.00
#
_symmetry.space_group_name_H-M   'P 1'
#
loop_
_entity.id
_entity.type
_entity.pdbx_description
1 polymer ?
#
loop_
_entity_poly.entity_id
_entity_poly.type
_entity_poly.pdbx_seq_one_letter_code
_entity_poly.pdbx_strand_id
1 'polypeptide(L)'
;KIGLSDSKTSGIGDVVFGGTLWTLADMAKGEHLGWSLFFTAPTGSDKNQGFALSNNRWATDLQVGYIRKLSDKWTIDLIGETEFYQDQRDTKASKDPLLQAHGHLRYHLSDATYVAATYRHAWGAKEKLDGAEIAGSKNNGTAMLTWASFVDKQWQVQLQYTQDVKVEEGPKISGVQARVLYVY
;
A
#
# COMPACT_ATOMS: atom_id res chain seq x y z
N LYS A 1 28.46 20.03 -4.62
CA LYS A 1 27.12 20.09 -5.27
C LYS A 1 26.78 18.70 -5.74
N ILE A 2 25.88 18.02 -5.04
CA ILE A 2 25.25 16.81 -5.53
C ILE A 2 24.23 17.29 -6.57
N GLY A 3 24.46 17.00 -7.85
CA GLY A 3 23.52 17.32 -8.91
C GLY A 3 22.29 16.45 -8.73
N LEU A 4 21.16 17.06 -8.43
CA LEU A 4 19.85 16.40 -8.54
C LEU A 4 19.58 16.24 -10.05
N SER A 5 19.62 15.02 -10.56
CA SER A 5 19.13 14.74 -11.91
C SER A 5 17.62 14.66 -11.87
N ASP A 6 16.94 15.59 -12.53
CA ASP A 6 15.49 15.47 -12.76
C ASP A 6 15.23 14.36 -13.76
N SER A 7 14.76 13.21 -13.28
CA SER A 7 14.28 12.16 -14.17
C SER A 7 12.75 12.14 -14.17
N LYS A 8 12.15 12.17 -15.36
CA LYS A 8 10.70 12.11 -15.56
C LYS A 8 10.34 10.82 -16.30
N THR A 9 9.32 10.16 -15.81
CA THR A 9 8.76 8.97 -16.45
C THR A 9 7.25 9.13 -16.57
N SER A 10 6.69 8.72 -17.71
CA SER A 10 5.26 8.66 -17.94
C SER A 10 4.90 7.33 -18.60
N GLY A 11 3.75 6.78 -18.24
CA GLY A 11 3.28 5.50 -18.78
C GLY A 11 2.22 4.88 -17.90
N ILE A 12 1.85 3.65 -18.21
CA ILE A 12 0.92 2.85 -17.40
C ILE A 12 1.73 1.97 -16.46
N GLY A 13 1.31 1.89 -15.20
CA GLY A 13 1.85 0.96 -14.21
C GLY A 13 1.33 -0.47 -14.40
N ASP A 14 1.73 -1.34 -13.48
CA ASP A 14 1.24 -2.73 -13.45
C ASP A 14 -0.25 -2.79 -13.14
N VAL A 15 -0.98 -3.69 -13.80
CA VAL A 15 -2.38 -3.95 -13.52
C VAL A 15 -2.49 -4.80 -12.27
N VAL A 16 -3.32 -4.35 -11.32
CA VAL A 16 -3.66 -5.09 -10.11
C VAL A 16 -5.14 -5.48 -10.16
N PHE A 17 -5.43 -6.74 -9.87
CA PHE A 17 -6.81 -7.26 -9.80
C PHE A 17 -6.93 -8.25 -8.66
N GLY A 18 -8.13 -8.39 -8.12
CA GLY A 18 -8.38 -9.29 -6.99
C GLY A 18 -9.73 -9.02 -6.35
N GLY A 19 -9.89 -9.50 -5.12
CA GLY A 19 -11.13 -9.34 -4.40
C GLY A 19 -10.98 -9.58 -2.90
N THR A 20 -12.02 -9.23 -2.15
CA THR A 20 -12.12 -9.36 -0.70
C THR A 20 -13.34 -10.20 -0.33
N LEU A 21 -13.13 -11.19 0.55
CA LEU A 21 -14.19 -11.96 1.20
C LEU A 21 -14.33 -11.51 2.65
N TRP A 22 -15.49 -11.01 3.01
CA TRP A 22 -15.82 -10.68 4.40
C TRP A 22 -16.35 -11.93 5.12
N THR A 23 -15.59 -12.41 6.11
CA THR A 23 -15.96 -13.56 6.94
C THR A 23 -16.66 -13.15 8.23
N LEU A 24 -16.54 -11.90 8.62
CA LEU A 24 -17.33 -11.25 9.68
C LEU A 24 -17.80 -9.90 9.17
N ALA A 25 -19.08 -9.58 9.34
CA ALA A 25 -19.67 -8.29 9.00
C ALA A 25 -20.82 -8.00 9.98
N ASP A 26 -20.46 -7.62 11.22
CA ASP A 26 -21.41 -7.23 12.27
C ASP A 26 -21.62 -5.71 12.25
N MET A 27 -22.61 -5.26 11.50
CA MET A 27 -22.96 -3.84 11.37
C MET A 27 -23.38 -3.20 12.69
N ALA A 28 -24.01 -3.97 13.60
CA ALA A 28 -24.47 -3.45 14.89
C ALA A 28 -23.31 -3.13 15.82
N LYS A 29 -22.27 -3.95 15.80
CA LYS A 29 -21.05 -3.73 16.57
C LYS A 29 -20.00 -2.91 15.82
N GLY A 30 -20.20 -2.67 14.51
CA GLY A 30 -19.18 -2.05 13.65
C GLY A 30 -17.91 -2.89 13.61
N GLU A 31 -18.04 -4.22 13.49
CA GLU A 31 -16.95 -5.18 13.53
C GLU A 31 -16.90 -5.98 12.24
N HIS A 32 -15.74 -5.96 11.56
CA HIS A 32 -15.59 -6.63 10.27
C HIS A 32 -14.25 -7.34 10.20
N LEU A 33 -14.23 -8.54 9.59
CA LEU A 33 -13.01 -9.27 9.26
C LEU A 33 -13.08 -9.69 7.79
N GLY A 34 -12.09 -9.27 7.02
CA GLY A 34 -12.00 -9.57 5.59
C GLY A 34 -10.66 -10.18 5.20
N TRP A 35 -10.70 -11.02 4.17
CA TRP A 35 -9.55 -11.64 3.53
C TRP A 35 -9.50 -11.16 2.09
N SER A 36 -8.37 -10.63 1.67
CA SER A 36 -8.19 -10.15 0.30
C SER A 36 -7.09 -10.92 -0.39
N LEU A 37 -7.29 -11.18 -1.68
CA LEU A 37 -6.27 -11.76 -2.54
C LEU A 37 -6.18 -10.88 -3.80
N PHE A 38 -4.98 -10.35 -4.04
CA PHE A 38 -4.68 -9.53 -5.20
C PHE A 38 -3.54 -10.12 -6.01
N PHE A 39 -3.60 -9.89 -7.32
CA PHE A 39 -2.56 -10.27 -8.27
C PHE A 39 -2.10 -9.02 -9.02
N THR A 40 -0.79 -8.85 -9.09
CA THR A 40 -0.15 -7.80 -9.89
C THR A 40 0.42 -8.43 -11.16
N ALA A 41 -0.07 -8.00 -12.31
CA ALA A 41 0.43 -8.42 -13.62
C ALA A 41 1.49 -7.42 -14.11
N PRO A 42 2.66 -7.87 -14.58
CA PRO A 42 3.73 -7.01 -15.08
C PRO A 42 3.39 -6.47 -16.49
N THR A 43 2.47 -5.52 -16.53
CA THR A 43 1.95 -4.88 -17.74
C THR A 43 2.47 -3.46 -17.95
N GLY A 44 3.08 -2.88 -16.91
CA GLY A 44 3.60 -1.53 -16.94
C GLY A 44 4.91 -1.39 -17.71
N SER A 45 5.33 -0.16 -17.89
CA SER A 45 6.58 0.16 -18.56
C SER A 45 7.77 -0.02 -17.62
N ASP A 46 8.66 -0.96 -17.92
CA ASP A 46 9.87 -1.28 -17.15
C ASP A 46 11.15 -0.66 -17.73
N LYS A 47 11.11 -0.20 -19.00
CA LYS A 47 12.26 0.31 -19.77
C LYS A 47 12.28 1.83 -19.96
N ASN A 48 11.69 2.56 -19.02
CA ASN A 48 11.65 4.02 -19.08
C ASN A 48 13.00 4.64 -18.68
N GLN A 49 13.35 5.74 -19.33
CA GLN A 49 14.48 6.57 -18.88
C GLN A 49 14.07 7.26 -17.57
N GLY A 50 14.80 6.97 -16.49
CA GLY A 50 14.55 7.52 -15.16
C GLY A 50 14.21 6.43 -14.15
N PHE A 51 12.94 6.18 -13.88
CA PHE A 51 12.51 5.09 -13.00
C PHE A 51 11.44 4.23 -13.69
N ALA A 52 11.45 2.93 -13.41
CA ALA A 52 10.50 1.99 -13.96
C ALA A 52 9.11 2.18 -13.32
N LEU A 53 8.05 2.05 -14.12
CA LEU A 53 6.66 2.02 -13.66
C LEU A 53 6.16 0.60 -13.40
N SER A 54 6.98 -0.41 -13.69
CA SER A 54 6.75 -1.82 -13.45
C SER A 54 7.94 -2.47 -12.78
N ASN A 55 7.67 -3.41 -11.89
CA ASN A 55 8.69 -4.30 -11.33
C ASN A 55 9.02 -5.48 -12.28
N ASN A 56 8.32 -5.59 -13.43
CA ASN A 56 8.46 -6.63 -14.45
C ASN A 56 8.44 -8.06 -13.86
N ARG A 57 7.58 -8.28 -12.86
CA ARG A 57 7.34 -9.59 -12.23
C ARG A 57 5.89 -9.74 -11.79
N TRP A 58 5.38 -10.95 -11.79
CA TRP A 58 4.11 -11.24 -11.13
C TRP A 58 4.27 -11.15 -9.62
N ALA A 59 3.24 -10.63 -8.96
CA ALA A 59 3.13 -10.69 -7.52
C ALA A 59 1.73 -11.14 -7.09
N THR A 60 1.66 -11.78 -5.91
CA THR A 60 0.43 -12.21 -5.25
C THR A 60 0.43 -11.66 -3.85
N ASP A 61 -0.59 -10.89 -3.50
CA ASP A 61 -0.73 -10.27 -2.19
C ASP A 61 -1.93 -10.87 -1.45
N LEU A 62 -1.67 -11.44 -0.29
CA LEU A 62 -2.65 -11.97 0.64
C LEU A 62 -2.76 -11.04 1.85
N GLN A 63 -3.97 -10.55 2.12
CA GLN A 63 -4.22 -9.63 3.23
C GLN A 63 -5.30 -10.18 4.16
N VAL A 64 -5.18 -9.88 5.44
CA VAL A 64 -6.25 -9.99 6.43
C VAL A 64 -6.47 -8.62 7.05
N GLY A 65 -7.71 -8.14 7.03
CA GLY A 65 -8.11 -6.84 7.57
C GLY A 65 -9.17 -7.00 8.66
N TYR A 66 -8.93 -6.42 9.82
CA TYR A 66 -9.88 -6.35 10.93
C TYR A 66 -10.24 -4.90 11.21
N ILE A 67 -11.52 -4.58 11.18
CA ILE A 67 -12.07 -3.25 11.44
C ILE A 67 -12.96 -3.34 12.69
N ARG A 68 -12.81 -2.40 13.60
CA ARG A 68 -13.66 -2.31 14.79
C ARG A 68 -13.97 -0.87 15.16
N LYS A 69 -15.27 -0.59 15.33
CA LYS A 69 -15.76 0.64 15.95
C LYS A 69 -15.49 0.57 17.46
N LEU A 70 -14.67 1.48 17.97
CA LEU A 70 -14.34 1.58 19.40
C LEU A 70 -15.35 2.47 20.15
N SER A 71 -15.89 3.48 19.46
CA SER A 71 -16.93 4.37 19.95
C SER A 71 -17.62 5.04 18.74
N ASP A 72 -18.58 5.94 18.99
CA ASP A 72 -19.24 6.67 17.90
C ASP A 72 -18.26 7.53 17.08
N LYS A 73 -17.14 7.93 17.68
CA LYS A 73 -16.13 8.75 17.00
C LYS A 73 -14.87 8.02 16.60
N TRP A 74 -14.60 6.84 17.14
CA TRP A 74 -13.34 6.16 16.92
C TRP A 74 -13.52 4.79 16.26
N THR A 75 -12.74 4.55 15.22
CA THR A 75 -12.63 3.24 14.57
C THR A 75 -11.16 2.89 14.41
N ILE A 76 -10.81 1.64 14.67
CA ILE A 76 -9.48 1.08 14.40
C ILE A 76 -9.56 0.09 13.26
N ASP A 77 -8.56 0.13 12.36
CA ASP A 77 -8.35 -0.88 11.33
C ASP A 77 -6.95 -1.47 11.52
N LEU A 78 -6.87 -2.80 11.55
CA LEU A 78 -5.63 -3.54 11.63
C LEU A 78 -5.52 -4.43 10.38
N ILE A 79 -4.38 -4.35 9.70
CA ILE A 79 -4.16 -5.10 8.46
C ILE A 79 -2.81 -5.79 8.57
N GLY A 80 -2.80 -7.09 8.27
CA GLY A 80 -1.60 -7.86 7.99
C GLY A 80 -1.61 -8.30 6.55
N GLU A 81 -0.48 -8.18 5.86
CA GLU A 81 -0.36 -8.60 4.47
C GLU A 81 0.97 -9.29 4.18
N THR A 82 0.95 -10.16 3.19
CA THR A 82 2.14 -10.83 2.67
C THR A 82 2.09 -10.82 1.16
N GLU A 83 3.09 -10.20 0.55
CA GLU A 83 3.24 -10.18 -0.90
C GLU A 83 4.34 -11.16 -1.34
N PHE A 84 3.99 -12.08 -2.23
CA PHE A 84 4.88 -13.08 -2.83
C PHE A 84 5.21 -12.66 -4.26
N TYR A 85 6.44 -12.88 -4.67
CA TYR A 85 6.95 -12.45 -5.97
C TYR A 85 7.45 -13.62 -6.78
N GLN A 86 7.18 -13.61 -8.08
CA GLN A 86 7.94 -14.42 -9.05
C GLN A 86 9.25 -13.72 -9.40
N ASP A 87 10.16 -14.46 -10.02
CA ASP A 87 11.40 -13.88 -10.53
C ASP A 87 11.11 -12.83 -11.60
N GLN A 88 11.93 -11.80 -11.64
CA GLN A 88 11.82 -10.77 -12.67
C GLN A 88 12.02 -11.39 -14.06
N ARG A 89 11.20 -10.99 -15.03
CA ARG A 89 11.15 -11.63 -16.34
C ARG A 89 12.45 -11.52 -17.13
N ASP A 90 13.11 -10.36 -17.10
CA ASP A 90 14.30 -10.08 -17.89
C ASP A 90 15.57 -10.55 -17.18
N THR A 91 15.79 -10.10 -15.94
CA THR A 91 17.03 -10.35 -15.20
C THR A 91 17.06 -11.69 -14.46
N LYS A 92 15.88 -12.31 -14.23
CA LYS A 92 15.69 -13.48 -13.36
C LYS A 92 16.04 -13.23 -11.89
N ALA A 93 16.09 -11.96 -11.48
CA ALA A 93 16.30 -11.63 -10.09
C ALA A 93 15.13 -12.14 -9.24
N SER A 94 15.44 -12.92 -8.22
CA SER A 94 14.48 -13.41 -7.23
C SER A 94 14.21 -12.34 -6.17
N LYS A 95 13.04 -12.42 -5.52
CA LYS A 95 12.66 -11.52 -4.43
C LYS A 95 11.95 -12.30 -3.34
N ASP A 96 12.48 -12.17 -2.11
CA ASP A 96 11.87 -12.77 -0.93
C ASP A 96 10.49 -12.10 -0.65
N PRO A 97 9.57 -12.80 0.04
CA PRO A 97 8.28 -12.20 0.39
C PRO A 97 8.42 -10.90 1.19
N LEU A 98 7.47 -9.98 0.96
CA LEU A 98 7.29 -8.77 1.76
C LEU A 98 6.19 -9.01 2.77
N LEU A 99 6.48 -8.82 4.05
CA LEU A 99 5.49 -8.79 5.13
C LEU A 99 5.19 -7.36 5.50
N GLN A 100 3.92 -7.02 5.71
CA GLN A 100 3.54 -5.70 6.19
C GLN A 100 2.46 -5.79 7.27
N ALA A 101 2.52 -4.88 8.22
CA ALA A 101 1.47 -4.66 9.22
C ALA A 101 1.07 -3.19 9.22
N HIS A 102 -0.23 -2.93 9.19
CA HIS A 102 -0.80 -1.58 9.19
C HIS A 102 -1.73 -1.40 10.38
N GLY A 103 -1.67 -0.25 11.02
CA GLY A 103 -2.66 0.19 11.99
C GLY A 103 -3.18 1.56 11.59
N HIS A 104 -4.51 1.71 11.48
CA HIS A 104 -5.17 2.97 11.17
C HIS A 104 -6.11 3.31 12.33
N LEU A 105 -5.96 4.49 12.89
CA LEU A 105 -6.89 5.03 13.88
C LEU A 105 -7.66 6.18 13.24
N ARG A 106 -8.96 5.97 13.02
CA ARG A 106 -9.87 6.96 12.41
C ARG A 106 -10.67 7.70 13.48
N TYR A 107 -10.71 9.02 13.37
CA TYR A 107 -11.58 9.89 14.15
C TYR A 107 -12.66 10.51 13.27
N HIS A 108 -13.90 10.20 13.52
CA HIS A 108 -15.06 10.69 12.76
C HIS A 108 -15.43 12.09 13.23
N LEU A 109 -15.26 13.08 12.34
CA LEU A 109 -15.69 14.46 12.54
C LEU A 109 -17.20 14.59 12.33
N SER A 110 -17.73 13.80 11.39
CA SER A 110 -19.16 13.63 11.09
C SER A 110 -19.39 12.26 10.47
N ASP A 111 -20.62 11.90 10.14
CA ASP A 111 -20.94 10.65 9.42
C ASP A 111 -20.27 10.57 8.04
N ALA A 112 -20.00 11.71 7.42
CA ALA A 112 -19.41 11.79 6.10
C ALA A 112 -17.88 11.99 6.13
N THR A 113 -17.30 12.49 7.25
CA THR A 113 -15.92 12.98 7.27
C THR A 113 -15.13 12.38 8.43
N TYR A 114 -13.93 11.90 8.13
CA TYR A 114 -12.98 11.46 9.16
C TYR A 114 -11.55 11.95 8.89
N VAL A 115 -10.76 11.97 9.94
CA VAL A 115 -9.30 12.04 9.86
C VAL A 115 -8.72 10.74 10.40
N ALA A 116 -7.56 10.32 9.88
CA ALA A 116 -6.90 9.10 10.34
C ALA A 116 -5.40 9.29 10.50
N ALA A 117 -4.86 8.70 11.57
CA ALA A 117 -3.45 8.45 11.72
C ALA A 117 -3.16 6.99 11.40
N THR A 118 -2.14 6.75 10.58
CA THR A 118 -1.75 5.41 10.13
C THR A 118 -0.27 5.20 10.39
N TYR A 119 0.07 4.00 10.86
CA TYR A 119 1.44 3.50 10.83
C TYR A 119 1.46 2.17 10.07
N ARG A 120 2.40 2.06 9.13
CA ARG A 120 2.70 0.83 8.39
C ARG A 120 4.15 0.45 8.65
N HIS A 121 4.38 -0.83 8.87
CA HIS A 121 5.72 -1.39 8.92
C HIS A 121 5.87 -2.52 7.91
N ALA A 122 7.02 -2.56 7.24
CA ALA A 122 7.31 -3.52 6.17
C ALA A 122 8.64 -4.23 6.45
N TRP A 123 8.65 -5.57 6.29
CA TRP A 123 9.80 -6.44 6.47
C TRP A 123 10.00 -7.35 5.26
N GLY A 124 11.24 -7.72 4.96
CA GLY A 124 11.56 -8.68 3.90
C GLY A 124 11.83 -8.02 2.55
N ALA A 125 11.39 -8.64 1.48
CA ALA A 125 11.59 -8.21 0.09
C ALA A 125 13.08 -8.06 -0.32
N LYS A 126 13.98 -8.89 0.23
CA LYS A 126 15.38 -8.98 -0.21
C LYS A 126 15.43 -9.46 -1.66
N GLU A 127 16.28 -8.85 -2.48
CA GLU A 127 16.45 -9.25 -3.87
C GLU A 127 17.83 -9.86 -4.13
N LYS A 128 17.86 -10.91 -4.96
CA LYS A 128 19.07 -11.62 -5.36
C LYS A 128 19.10 -11.83 -6.87
N LEU A 129 20.30 -11.72 -7.45
CA LEU A 129 20.58 -12.07 -8.83
C LEU A 129 21.75 -13.06 -8.84
N ASP A 130 21.54 -14.23 -9.46
CA ASP A 130 22.53 -15.31 -9.51
C ASP A 130 23.10 -15.69 -8.11
N GLY A 131 22.22 -15.62 -7.09
CA GLY A 131 22.58 -15.89 -5.69
C GLY A 131 23.24 -14.74 -4.95
N ALA A 132 23.68 -13.69 -5.63
CA ALA A 132 24.22 -12.48 -5.00
C ALA A 132 23.12 -11.51 -4.60
N GLU A 133 23.21 -10.92 -3.41
CA GLU A 133 22.28 -9.90 -2.93
C GLU A 133 22.47 -8.60 -3.73
N ILE A 134 21.38 -8.08 -4.33
CA ILE A 134 21.35 -6.82 -5.08
C ILE A 134 20.51 -5.74 -4.38
N ALA A 135 19.61 -6.14 -3.46
CA ALA A 135 18.94 -5.25 -2.53
C ALA A 135 18.73 -5.96 -1.19
N GLY A 136 18.89 -5.24 -0.10
CA GLY A 136 18.76 -5.75 1.25
C GLY A 136 17.31 -6.02 1.68
N SER A 137 17.17 -6.59 2.87
CA SER A 137 15.85 -6.79 3.47
C SER A 137 15.30 -5.47 4.00
N LYS A 138 14.05 -5.17 3.69
CA LYS A 138 13.34 -4.01 4.27
C LYS A 138 13.11 -4.22 5.77
N ASN A 139 13.16 -3.14 6.49
CA ASN A 139 12.67 -2.97 7.86
C ASN A 139 12.27 -1.49 7.98
N ASN A 140 11.23 -1.14 7.21
CA ASN A 140 10.85 0.23 6.92
C ASN A 140 9.53 0.58 7.59
N GLY A 141 9.45 1.77 8.18
CA GLY A 141 8.25 2.28 8.82
C GLY A 141 7.77 3.56 8.14
N THR A 142 6.47 3.64 7.89
CA THR A 142 5.81 4.78 7.24
C THR A 142 4.66 5.27 8.11
N ALA A 143 4.62 6.57 8.38
CA ALA A 143 3.50 7.25 9.02
C ALA A 143 2.68 8.01 7.97
N MET A 144 1.35 8.05 8.15
CA MET A 144 0.44 8.74 7.24
C MET A 144 -0.63 9.49 8.05
N LEU A 145 -1.04 10.65 7.52
CA LEU A 145 -2.19 11.40 7.99
C LEU A 145 -3.17 11.52 6.83
N THR A 146 -4.40 11.11 7.08
CA THR A 146 -5.46 11.09 6.06
C THR A 146 -6.63 11.96 6.50
N TRP A 147 -7.17 12.73 5.59
CA TRP A 147 -8.49 13.32 5.65
C TRP A 147 -9.33 12.73 4.53
N ALA A 148 -10.55 12.31 4.84
CA ALA A 148 -11.50 11.79 3.85
C ALA A 148 -12.89 12.28 4.14
N SER A 149 -13.63 12.62 3.08
CA SER A 149 -15.02 13.08 3.18
C SER A 149 -15.84 12.58 2.00
N PHE A 150 -17.04 12.09 2.28
CA PHE A 150 -18.07 11.94 1.27
C PHE A 150 -18.64 13.32 0.94
N VAL A 151 -18.55 13.71 -0.33
CA VAL A 151 -19.13 14.97 -0.85
C VAL A 151 -20.59 14.78 -1.24
N ASP A 152 -20.99 13.53 -1.51
CA ASP A 152 -22.35 13.05 -1.63
C ASP A 152 -22.43 11.56 -1.25
N LYS A 153 -23.54 10.86 -1.57
CA LYS A 153 -23.72 9.44 -1.22
C LYS A 153 -22.78 8.48 -1.97
N GLN A 154 -22.20 8.91 -3.09
CA GLN A 154 -21.44 8.05 -4.00
C GLN A 154 -19.98 8.50 -4.14
N TRP A 155 -19.67 9.77 -3.91
CA TRP A 155 -18.34 10.31 -4.12
C TRP A 155 -17.63 10.61 -2.82
N GLN A 156 -16.45 10.03 -2.65
CA GLN A 156 -15.54 10.34 -1.56
C GLN A 156 -14.25 10.97 -2.09
N VAL A 157 -13.83 12.05 -1.45
CA VAL A 157 -12.52 12.68 -1.66
C VAL A 157 -11.63 12.36 -0.47
N GLN A 158 -10.38 12.02 -0.75
CA GLN A 158 -9.37 11.73 0.26
C GLN A 158 -8.09 12.51 -0.05
N LEU A 159 -7.51 13.12 0.98
CA LEU A 159 -6.17 13.69 0.97
C LEU A 159 -5.32 12.96 1.99
N GLN A 160 -4.11 12.57 1.61
CA GLN A 160 -3.20 11.83 2.47
C GLN A 160 -1.79 12.39 2.37
N TYR A 161 -1.19 12.70 3.51
CA TYR A 161 0.24 12.96 3.64
C TYR A 161 0.93 11.68 4.12
N THR A 162 2.02 11.33 3.48
CA THR A 162 2.82 10.14 3.78
C THR A 162 4.26 10.56 4.07
N GLN A 163 4.86 9.96 5.11
CA GLN A 163 6.24 10.19 5.49
C GLN A 163 6.89 8.89 5.94
N ASP A 164 7.99 8.49 5.31
CA ASP A 164 8.82 7.41 5.82
C ASP A 164 9.58 7.87 7.06
N VAL A 165 9.32 7.22 8.19
CA VAL A 165 9.92 7.54 9.50
C VAL A 165 11.13 6.66 9.80
N LYS A 166 11.17 5.44 9.24
CA LYS A 166 12.29 4.51 9.30
C LYS A 166 12.53 3.91 7.93
N VAL A 167 13.76 3.92 7.45
CA VAL A 167 14.17 3.28 6.19
C VAL A 167 15.51 2.59 6.40
N GLU A 168 15.55 1.27 6.26
CA GLU A 168 16.77 0.47 6.23
C GLU A 168 17.18 0.14 4.79
N GLU A 169 16.19 -0.06 3.90
CA GLU A 169 16.45 -0.39 2.50
C GLU A 169 15.57 0.44 1.57
N GLY A 170 16.19 1.05 0.55
CA GLY A 170 15.53 1.85 -0.46
C GLY A 170 15.51 3.36 -0.17
N PRO A 171 14.87 4.16 -1.02
CA PRO A 171 14.78 5.61 -0.86
C PRO A 171 13.83 5.98 0.28
N LYS A 172 14.14 7.07 0.98
CA LYS A 172 13.21 7.70 1.93
C LYS A 172 12.25 8.60 1.19
N ILE A 173 10.96 8.33 1.33
CA ILE A 173 9.89 9.00 0.58
C ILE A 173 9.02 9.83 1.52
N SER A 174 8.61 11.00 1.05
CA SER A 174 7.51 11.79 1.59
C SER A 174 6.66 12.31 0.45
N GLY A 175 5.35 12.48 0.66
CA GLY A 175 4.49 12.93 -0.41
C GLY A 175 3.06 13.22 0.03
N VAL A 176 2.33 13.85 -0.87
CA VAL A 176 0.88 14.09 -0.75
C VAL A 176 0.16 13.35 -1.86
N GLN A 177 -0.91 12.65 -1.51
CA GLN A 177 -1.78 11.95 -2.44
C GLN A 177 -3.20 12.53 -2.34
N ALA A 178 -3.83 12.74 -3.49
CA ALA A 178 -5.26 12.97 -3.59
C ALA A 178 -5.92 11.76 -4.27
N ARG A 179 -7.07 11.32 -3.74
CA ARG A 179 -7.86 10.23 -4.30
C ARG A 179 -9.32 10.63 -4.38
N VAL A 180 -9.98 10.25 -5.45
CA VAL A 180 -11.42 10.33 -5.63
C VAL A 180 -11.95 8.91 -5.80
N LEU A 181 -12.95 8.53 -5.01
CA LEU A 181 -13.60 7.23 -5.07
C LEU A 181 -15.06 7.40 -5.44
N TYR A 182 -15.55 6.51 -6.27
CA TYR A 182 -16.98 6.37 -6.58
C TYR A 182 -17.48 5.04 -6.01
N VAL A 183 -18.55 5.11 -5.22
CA VAL A 183 -19.21 3.96 -4.59
C VAL A 183 -20.58 3.77 -5.25
N TYR A 184 -20.87 2.62 -5.79
CA TYR A 184 -22.13 2.28 -6.48
C TYR A 184 -22.97 1.28 -5.68
#